data_9bd3e69c716837e017d02ebcbf50f6cb
#
_entry.id   9bd3e69c716837e017d02ebcbf50f6cb
#
_cell.length_a   1.000
_cell.length_b   1.000
_cell.length_c   1.000
_cell.angle_alpha   90.00
_cell.angle_beta   90.00
_cell.angle_gamma   90.00
#
_symmetry.space_group_name_H-M   'P 1'
#
loop_
_entity.id
_entity.type
_entity.pdbx_description
1 polymer ?
#
loop_
_entity_poly.entity_id
_entity_poly.type
_entity_poly.pdbx_seq_one_letter_code
_entity_poly.pdbx_strand_id
1 'polypeptide(L)'
;MPRISGVLETSLYVDDLAGAVSFHRELFSFELFFQEHRMAALGVPGGQVLLLFQRGATLEPAPGPGGGFIPPHHGEGALHLCFAIPFGELAAWEEHLRHRGIAVESRLHWARGGTSLYFRDPEGNSLEVATPGLWPNA
;
A
#
# COMPACT_ATOMS: atom_id res chain seq x y z
N MET A 1 -14.50 -27.94 1.17
CA MET A 1 -14.49 -26.48 1.15
C MET A 1 -13.18 -25.95 0.55
N PRO A 2 -13.24 -25.21 -0.54
CA PRO A 2 -12.02 -24.59 -1.06
C PRO A 2 -11.48 -23.55 -0.06
N ARG A 3 -10.19 -23.25 -0.16
CA ARG A 3 -9.50 -22.40 0.82
C ARG A 3 -8.81 -21.22 0.13
N ILE A 4 -8.69 -20.13 0.86
CA ILE A 4 -7.89 -18.96 0.50
C ILE A 4 -6.59 -19.02 1.28
N SER A 5 -5.46 -18.74 0.62
CA SER A 5 -4.14 -18.76 1.25
C SER A 5 -3.76 -17.40 1.86
N GLY A 6 -4.41 -16.34 1.46
CA GLY A 6 -4.14 -14.99 1.96
C GLY A 6 -4.53 -13.92 0.96
N VAL A 7 -4.18 -12.68 1.28
CA VAL A 7 -4.30 -11.56 0.34
C VAL A 7 -3.07 -11.58 -0.56
N LEU A 8 -3.28 -11.55 -1.88
CA LEU A 8 -2.19 -11.56 -2.86
C LEU A 8 -1.83 -10.14 -3.30
N GLU A 9 -2.84 -9.34 -3.60
CA GLU A 9 -2.61 -7.98 -4.09
C GLU A 9 -3.63 -7.01 -3.52
N THR A 10 -3.20 -5.76 -3.33
CA THR A 10 -4.04 -4.65 -2.91
C THR A 10 -3.84 -3.49 -3.89
N SER A 11 -4.80 -2.57 -3.94
CA SER A 11 -4.78 -1.51 -4.95
C SER A 11 -5.03 -0.13 -4.35
N LEU A 12 -4.32 0.86 -4.87
CA LEU A 12 -4.60 2.27 -4.67
C LEU A 12 -4.79 2.94 -6.04
N TYR A 13 -5.59 3.99 -6.06
CA TYR A 13 -5.88 4.77 -7.26
C TYR A 13 -5.27 6.15 -7.09
N VAL A 14 -4.46 6.58 -8.04
CA VAL A 14 -3.64 7.77 -7.93
C VAL A 14 -3.77 8.65 -9.16
N ASP A 15 -3.61 9.96 -8.98
CA ASP A 15 -3.64 10.92 -10.09
C ASP A 15 -2.25 11.08 -10.73
N ASP A 16 -1.20 10.93 -9.94
CA ASP A 16 0.20 10.99 -10.39
C ASP A 16 0.88 9.64 -10.18
N LEU A 17 0.79 8.78 -11.18
CA LEU A 17 1.33 7.42 -11.08
C LEU A 17 2.84 7.43 -10.87
N ALA A 18 3.59 8.22 -11.62
CA ALA A 18 5.04 8.28 -11.48
C ALA A 18 5.46 8.75 -10.10
N GLY A 19 4.79 9.78 -9.57
CA GLY A 19 5.04 10.27 -8.21
C GLY A 19 4.70 9.25 -7.14
N ALA A 20 3.60 8.52 -7.31
CA ALA A 20 3.21 7.47 -6.38
C ALA A 20 4.21 6.31 -6.37
N VAL A 21 4.69 5.90 -7.54
CA VAL A 21 5.73 4.87 -7.64
C VAL A 21 7.00 5.31 -6.91
N SER A 22 7.46 6.53 -7.16
CA SER A 22 8.66 7.08 -6.49
C SER A 22 8.48 7.12 -4.97
N PHE A 23 7.34 7.60 -4.51
CA PHE A 23 7.04 7.69 -3.08
C PHE A 23 7.17 6.32 -2.39
N HIS A 24 6.50 5.29 -2.93
CA HIS A 24 6.49 3.97 -2.32
C HIS A 24 7.85 3.28 -2.41
N ARG A 25 8.57 3.45 -3.50
CA ARG A 25 9.91 2.88 -3.63
C ARG A 25 10.90 3.54 -2.67
N GLU A 26 10.86 4.84 -2.54
CA GLU A 26 11.79 5.58 -1.68
C GLU A 26 11.50 5.38 -0.20
N LEU A 27 10.22 5.38 0.18
CA LEU A 27 9.85 5.24 1.58
C LEU A 27 9.96 3.80 2.09
N PHE A 28 9.49 2.82 1.31
CA PHE A 28 9.38 1.43 1.74
C PHE A 28 10.43 0.50 1.13
N SER A 29 11.21 0.97 0.17
CA SER A 29 12.17 0.16 -0.59
C SER A 29 11.51 -0.99 -1.35
N PHE A 30 10.27 -0.81 -1.79
CA PHE A 30 9.59 -1.83 -2.59
C PHE A 30 10.23 -1.99 -3.94
N GLU A 31 10.32 -3.24 -4.42
CA GLU A 31 10.80 -3.55 -5.75
C GLU A 31 9.72 -3.24 -6.78
N LEU A 32 10.09 -2.53 -7.85
CA LEU A 32 9.19 -2.28 -8.96
C LEU A 32 9.21 -3.48 -9.90
N PHE A 33 8.08 -4.18 -10.00
CA PHE A 33 7.94 -5.33 -10.88
C PHE A 33 7.55 -4.93 -12.30
N PHE A 34 6.70 -3.89 -12.41
CA PHE A 34 6.09 -3.54 -13.67
C PHE A 34 5.54 -2.11 -13.58
N GLN A 35 5.67 -1.36 -14.68
CA GLN A 35 5.05 -0.04 -14.81
C GLN A 35 4.74 0.26 -16.27
N GLU A 36 3.54 0.75 -16.50
CA GLU A 36 3.12 1.31 -17.79
C GLU A 36 2.23 2.53 -17.52
N HIS A 37 1.65 3.13 -18.55
CA HIS A 37 0.85 4.36 -18.39
C HIS A 37 -0.38 4.21 -17.50
N ARG A 38 -0.92 3.00 -17.40
CA ARG A 38 -2.17 2.72 -16.69
C ARG A 38 -1.95 2.29 -15.25
N MET A 39 -0.85 1.60 -14.96
CA MET A 39 -0.61 1.01 -13.64
C MET A 39 0.85 0.70 -13.38
N ALA A 40 1.14 0.45 -12.11
CA ALA A 40 2.41 -0.09 -11.64
C ALA A 40 2.16 -1.19 -10.62
N ALA A 41 3.08 -2.16 -10.55
CA ALA A 41 3.05 -3.23 -9.57
C ALA A 41 4.34 -3.21 -8.75
N LEU A 42 4.21 -3.17 -7.43
CA LEU A 42 5.31 -3.11 -6.49
C LEU A 42 5.29 -4.33 -5.59
N GLY A 43 6.46 -4.95 -5.40
CA GLY A 43 6.59 -6.09 -4.51
C GLY A 43 6.61 -5.65 -3.05
N VAL A 44 5.68 -6.20 -2.26
CA VAL A 44 5.62 -5.99 -0.82
C VAL A 44 6.13 -7.27 -0.14
N PRO A 45 6.99 -7.15 0.89
CA PRO A 45 7.46 -8.34 1.61
C PRO A 45 6.31 -9.23 2.08
N GLY A 46 6.54 -10.54 2.08
CA GLY A 46 5.51 -11.52 2.42
C GLY A 46 4.76 -12.07 1.21
N GLY A 47 5.28 -11.85 0.01
CA GLY A 47 4.68 -12.39 -1.21
C GLY A 47 3.44 -11.66 -1.70
N GLN A 48 3.28 -10.41 -1.30
CA GLN A 48 2.15 -9.59 -1.72
C GLN A 48 2.58 -8.53 -2.74
N VAL A 49 1.61 -7.97 -3.43
CA VAL A 49 1.83 -6.94 -4.45
C VAL A 49 0.94 -5.74 -4.17
N LEU A 50 1.52 -4.55 -4.23
CA LEU A 50 0.77 -3.30 -4.23
C LEU A 50 0.61 -2.84 -5.69
N LEU A 51 -0.64 -2.71 -6.12
CA LEU A 51 -0.97 -2.18 -7.43
C LEU A 51 -1.32 -0.69 -7.30
N LEU A 52 -0.68 0.13 -8.10
CA LEU A 52 -1.02 1.55 -8.21
C LEU A 52 -1.65 1.76 -9.58
N PHE A 53 -2.90 2.20 -9.60
CA PHE A 53 -3.63 2.45 -10.83
C PHE A 53 -3.75 3.95 -11.07
N GLN A 54 -3.47 4.38 -12.30
CA GLN A 54 -3.81 5.73 -12.74
C GLN A 54 -5.33 5.88 -12.64
N ARG A 55 -5.80 6.87 -11.87
CA ARG A 55 -7.23 7.08 -11.67
C ARG A 55 -7.92 7.33 -13.02
N GLY A 56 -9.02 6.63 -13.25
CA GLY A 56 -9.78 6.71 -14.48
C GLY A 56 -9.32 5.74 -15.57
N ALA A 57 -8.16 5.08 -15.42
CA ALA A 57 -7.63 4.18 -16.45
C ALA A 57 -8.22 2.77 -16.40
N THR A 58 -9.07 2.48 -15.43
CA THR A 58 -9.63 1.12 -15.21
C THR A 58 -11.14 1.06 -15.35
N LEU A 59 -11.75 2.09 -15.94
CA LEU A 59 -13.20 2.17 -16.08
C LEU A 59 -13.75 1.21 -17.14
N GLU A 60 -12.91 0.77 -18.06
CA GLU A 60 -13.28 -0.16 -19.14
C GLU A 60 -12.55 -1.49 -18.96
N PRO A 61 -13.10 -2.60 -19.49
CA PRO A 61 -12.39 -3.87 -19.50
C PRO A 61 -11.05 -3.73 -20.22
N ALA A 62 -10.00 -4.38 -19.71
CA ALA A 62 -8.70 -4.41 -20.33
C ALA A 62 -8.42 -5.80 -20.92
N PRO A 63 -7.77 -5.88 -22.11
CA PRO A 63 -7.45 -7.18 -22.68
C PRO A 63 -6.43 -7.92 -21.84
N GLY A 64 -6.62 -9.23 -21.70
CA GLY A 64 -5.70 -10.14 -21.02
C GLY A 64 -5.21 -11.23 -21.96
N PRO A 65 -4.32 -12.10 -21.47
CA PRO A 65 -3.80 -13.20 -22.26
C PRO A 65 -4.91 -14.17 -22.69
N GLY A 66 -4.70 -14.81 -23.84
CA GLY A 66 -5.59 -15.88 -24.30
C GLY A 66 -7.00 -15.45 -24.66
N GLY A 67 -7.22 -14.19 -25.00
CA GLY A 67 -8.54 -13.68 -25.36
C GLY A 67 -9.44 -13.33 -24.18
N GLY A 68 -8.92 -13.46 -22.95
CA GLY A 68 -9.62 -13.04 -21.75
C GLY A 68 -9.57 -11.53 -21.55
N PHE A 69 -10.22 -11.06 -20.51
CA PHE A 69 -10.19 -9.63 -20.17
C PHE A 69 -10.14 -9.44 -18.66
N ILE A 70 -9.63 -8.29 -18.25
CA ILE A 70 -9.62 -7.85 -16.88
C ILE A 70 -10.85 -6.96 -16.70
N PRO A 71 -11.77 -7.31 -15.78
CA PRO A 71 -12.96 -6.49 -15.55
C PRO A 71 -12.61 -5.08 -15.08
N PRO A 72 -13.49 -4.10 -15.35
CA PRO A 72 -13.28 -2.75 -14.84
C PRO A 72 -13.41 -2.67 -13.33
N HIS A 73 -12.70 -1.70 -12.76
CA HIS A 73 -12.82 -1.34 -11.34
C HIS A 73 -12.45 0.13 -11.16
N HIS A 74 -12.79 0.70 -10.02
CA HIS A 74 -12.55 2.12 -9.78
C HIS A 74 -12.53 2.41 -8.30
N GLY A 75 -11.71 3.39 -7.90
CA GLY A 75 -11.67 3.91 -6.55
C GLY A 75 -11.42 5.41 -6.56
N GLU A 76 -12.04 6.10 -5.62
CA GLU A 76 -11.91 7.54 -5.45
C GLU A 76 -11.75 7.89 -3.97
N GLY A 77 -11.31 9.13 -3.73
CA GLY A 77 -11.14 9.66 -2.39
C GLY A 77 -9.88 9.18 -1.72
N ALA A 78 -9.74 9.52 -0.44
CA ALA A 78 -8.64 9.08 0.40
C ALA A 78 -8.90 7.66 0.86
N LEU A 79 -8.01 6.74 0.51
CA LEU A 79 -8.09 5.34 0.90
C LEU A 79 -7.18 5.07 2.09
N HIS A 80 -7.19 3.84 2.59
CA HIS A 80 -6.38 3.44 3.73
C HIS A 80 -5.64 2.13 3.46
N LEU A 81 -4.36 2.09 3.86
CA LEU A 81 -3.52 0.91 3.74
C LEU A 81 -2.56 0.85 4.92
N CYS A 82 -2.46 -0.31 5.55
CA CYS A 82 -1.55 -0.55 6.67
C CYS A 82 -0.52 -1.61 6.30
N PHE A 83 0.74 -1.32 6.59
CA PHE A 83 1.85 -2.27 6.47
C PHE A 83 2.28 -2.74 7.85
N ALA A 84 2.51 -4.04 7.98
CA ALA A 84 3.07 -4.61 9.20
C ALA A 84 4.57 -4.32 9.27
N ILE A 85 5.05 -3.95 10.45
CA ILE A 85 6.47 -3.76 10.71
C ILE A 85 6.90 -4.64 11.90
N PRO A 86 8.17 -5.05 11.95
CA PRO A 86 8.68 -5.81 13.09
C PRO A 86 8.52 -5.06 14.42
N PHE A 87 8.32 -5.80 15.48
CA PHE A 87 8.09 -5.26 16.83
C PHE A 87 9.17 -4.25 17.25
N GLY A 88 10.43 -4.48 16.94
CA GLY A 88 11.54 -3.64 17.35
C GLY A 88 11.82 -2.44 16.45
N GLU A 89 11.02 -2.19 15.41
CA GLU A 89 11.35 -1.17 14.41
C GLU A 89 10.52 0.11 14.48
N LEU A 90 9.68 0.27 15.49
CA LEU A 90 8.83 1.45 15.61
C LEU A 90 9.64 2.75 15.63
N ALA A 91 10.65 2.82 16.48
CA ALA A 91 11.49 4.02 16.60
C ALA A 91 12.24 4.32 15.30
N ALA A 92 12.71 3.28 14.60
CA ALA A 92 13.38 3.44 13.32
C ALA A 92 12.42 4.00 12.26
N TRP A 93 11.17 3.59 12.28
CA TRP A 93 10.15 4.13 11.38
C TRP A 93 9.78 5.58 11.70
N GLU A 94 9.68 5.94 12.98
CA GLU A 94 9.48 7.33 13.38
C GLU A 94 10.60 8.23 12.84
N GLU A 95 11.85 7.78 13.00
CA GLU A 95 13.01 8.49 12.50
C GLU A 95 13.07 8.56 10.98
N HIS A 96 12.73 7.46 10.31
CA HIS A 96 12.70 7.38 8.85
C HIS A 96 11.68 8.35 8.24
N LEU A 97 10.47 8.38 8.80
CA LEU A 97 9.42 9.31 8.36
C LEU A 97 9.87 10.76 8.57
N ARG A 98 10.43 11.06 9.73
CA ARG A 98 10.96 12.39 10.04
C ARG A 98 12.05 12.80 9.04
N HIS A 99 12.95 11.88 8.73
CA HIS A 99 14.06 12.12 7.80
C HIS A 99 13.58 12.41 6.38
N ARG A 100 12.46 11.79 5.99
CA ARG A 100 11.82 12.01 4.70
C ARG A 100 10.88 13.22 4.68
N GLY A 101 10.76 13.95 5.78
CA GLY A 101 9.87 15.10 5.88
C GLY A 101 8.40 14.73 5.89
N ILE A 102 8.07 13.50 6.28
CA ILE A 102 6.69 13.01 6.33
C ILE A 102 6.21 13.14 7.76
N ALA A 103 5.15 13.95 7.96
CA ALA A 103 4.56 14.15 9.28
C ALA A 103 3.79 12.91 9.73
N VAL A 104 4.01 12.47 10.96
CA VAL A 104 3.15 11.49 11.62
C VAL A 104 1.88 12.20 12.08
N GLU A 105 0.77 11.89 11.44
CA GLU A 105 -0.52 12.52 11.76
C GLU A 105 -1.06 12.03 13.09
N SER A 106 -0.84 10.75 13.42
CA SER A 106 -1.31 10.14 14.66
C SER A 106 -0.39 8.99 15.05
N ARG A 107 -0.16 8.85 16.35
CA ARG A 107 0.53 7.72 16.96
C ARG A 107 -0.43 7.10 17.96
N LEU A 108 -0.78 5.82 17.76
CA LEU A 108 -1.81 5.18 18.54
C LEU A 108 -1.30 3.86 19.12
N HIS A 109 -1.38 3.73 20.44
CA HIS A 109 -1.09 2.48 21.13
C HIS A 109 -2.41 1.74 21.40
N TRP A 110 -2.51 0.54 20.85
CA TRP A 110 -3.74 -0.24 20.92
C TRP A 110 -3.87 -0.98 22.25
N ALA A 111 -5.08 -1.06 22.78
CA ALA A 111 -5.34 -1.72 24.07
C ALA A 111 -4.93 -3.19 24.08
N ARG A 112 -5.10 -3.89 22.95
CA ARG A 112 -4.70 -5.30 22.78
C ARG A 112 -3.18 -5.46 22.71
N GLY A 113 -2.49 -4.47 22.19
CA GLY A 113 -1.06 -4.46 21.97
C GLY A 113 -0.72 -3.88 20.61
N GLY A 114 0.56 -3.56 20.42
CA GLY A 114 1.02 -2.95 19.20
C GLY A 114 0.79 -1.45 19.14
N THR A 115 1.52 -0.80 18.26
CA THR A 115 1.48 0.65 18.06
C THR A 115 1.44 0.95 16.57
N SER A 116 0.61 1.91 16.19
CA SER A 116 0.45 2.37 14.82
C SER A 116 0.99 3.78 14.66
N LEU A 117 1.59 4.04 13.51
CA LEU A 117 1.94 5.37 13.03
C LEU A 117 1.13 5.63 11.77
N TYR A 118 0.39 6.74 11.74
CA TYR A 118 -0.43 7.14 10.60
C TYR A 118 0.19 8.34 9.91
N PHE A 119 0.22 8.32 8.59
CA PHE A 119 0.77 9.40 7.77
C PHE A 119 0.07 9.41 6.41
N ARG A 120 0.35 10.42 5.59
CA ARG A 120 -0.29 10.55 4.28
C ARG A 120 0.73 10.38 3.16
N ASP A 121 0.28 9.72 2.08
CA ASP A 121 1.02 9.76 0.83
C ASP A 121 0.71 11.07 0.06
N PRO A 122 1.39 11.37 -1.06
CA PRO A 122 1.13 12.60 -1.82
C PRO A 122 -0.29 12.71 -2.38
N GLU A 123 -1.00 11.60 -2.49
CA GLU A 123 -2.39 11.54 -2.98
C GLU A 123 -3.42 11.74 -1.87
N GLY A 124 -2.98 11.88 -0.63
CA GLY A 124 -3.88 12.03 0.52
C GLY A 124 -4.38 10.71 1.12
N ASN A 125 -3.88 9.57 0.66
CA ASN A 125 -4.26 8.29 1.27
C ASN A 125 -3.71 8.19 2.68
N SER A 126 -4.52 7.62 3.59
CA SER A 126 -4.10 7.35 4.96
C SER A 126 -3.27 6.08 4.99
N LEU A 127 -1.97 6.22 5.16
CA LEU A 127 -1.07 5.08 5.31
C LEU A 127 -0.77 4.84 6.79
N GLU A 128 -0.47 3.60 7.09
CA GLU A 128 -0.18 3.18 8.46
C GLU A 128 0.95 2.16 8.43
N VAL A 129 1.85 2.25 9.40
CA VAL A 129 2.73 1.13 9.77
C VAL A 129 2.38 0.72 11.18
N ALA A 130 2.30 -0.58 11.43
CA ALA A 130 1.85 -1.10 12.71
C ALA A 130 2.71 -2.28 13.16
N THR A 131 3.11 -2.26 14.42
CA THR A 131 3.78 -3.39 15.06
C THR A 131 2.77 -4.50 15.37
N PRO A 132 3.25 -5.74 15.61
CA PRO A 132 2.34 -6.86 15.91
C PRO A 132 1.48 -6.61 17.15
N GLY A 133 0.33 -7.25 17.18
CA GLY A 133 -0.54 -7.29 18.36
C GLY A 133 -1.87 -6.58 18.20
N LEU A 134 -2.10 -5.82 17.11
CA LEU A 134 -3.37 -5.14 16.87
C LEU A 134 -4.53 -6.11 16.74
N TRP A 135 -4.30 -7.21 16.05
CA TRP A 135 -5.34 -8.17 15.68
C TRP A 135 -5.06 -9.55 16.29
N PRO A 136 -6.12 -10.37 16.50
CA PRO A 136 -5.93 -11.72 17.09
C PRO A 136 -5.01 -12.64 16.31
N ASN A 137 -4.88 -12.42 15.01
CA ASN A 137 -4.08 -13.26 14.10
C ASN A 137 -2.77 -12.59 13.65
N ALA A 138 -2.45 -11.45 14.21
CA ALA A 138 -1.23 -10.73 13.81
C ALA A 138 -0.68 -9.82 14.91
#